data_2d75527daccda1a9e99045d5d02c8b34
#
_entry.id   2d75527daccda1a9e99045d5d02c8b34
#
_cell.length_a   1.000
_cell.length_b   1.000
_cell.length_c   1.000
_cell.angle_alpha   90.00
_cell.angle_beta   90.00
_cell.angle_gamma   90.00
#
_symmetry.space_group_name_H-M   'P 1'
#
loop_
_entity.id
_entity.type
_entity.pdbx_description
1 polymer ?
#
loop_
_entity_poly.entity_id
_entity_poly.type
_entity_poly.pdbx_seq_one_letter_code
_entity_poly.pdbx_strand_id
1 'polypeptide(L)'
;MKIGLETESYHLHFQNGGMDIFDFIRRTAELGLDGVQINIIKDKNLDPEWGTLGSDDPEHLIKVREEVEKYGLYVEIDARGTEPKKFKKIIEAAHILGADIIRTYVSCGGILEEEMARAPKDIEEILPLLKKYRIKLAIENHEYETAEEMIELIKKINSPWVGITCDIGNGMMVWEEPIDTVKKLAPYTFTTHFKDHVIVKEDEEDFRVCGIAIGDGNIDTDECFKILVEDTTLQRINIEMCHPYTATFKKEKGAGGVFELGKGVFKVENPPAPVDIKPSQYYYPPEEHLEAMMKYQDEEVRKSAKYMLALRDKYCR
;
A
#
# COMPACT_ATOMS: atom_id res chain seq x y z
N MET A 1 -3.82 1.53 18.86
CA MET A 1 -3.50 1.40 17.42
C MET A 1 -2.64 2.58 16.99
N LYS A 2 -1.51 2.36 16.33
CA LYS A 2 -0.70 3.40 15.68
C LYS A 2 -1.17 3.58 14.24
N ILE A 3 -1.06 4.80 13.70
CA ILE A 3 -1.39 5.09 12.30
C ILE A 3 -0.13 5.58 11.61
N GLY A 4 0.27 4.94 10.52
CA GLY A 4 1.40 5.34 9.69
C GLY A 4 0.97 5.84 8.32
N LEU A 5 1.96 6.31 7.56
CA LEU A 5 1.79 6.78 6.18
C LEU A 5 2.79 6.07 5.26
N GLU A 6 2.33 5.63 4.11
CA GLU A 6 3.14 5.04 3.05
C GLU A 6 3.54 6.13 2.04
N THR A 7 4.78 6.05 1.50
CA THR A 7 5.36 7.09 0.63
C THR A 7 4.64 7.26 -0.70
N GLU A 8 3.95 6.23 -1.22
CA GLU A 8 3.12 6.31 -2.42
C GLU A 8 2.03 7.39 -2.29
N SER A 9 1.58 7.68 -1.07
CA SER A 9 0.64 8.77 -0.79
C SER A 9 1.12 10.15 -1.25
N TYR A 10 2.43 10.31 -1.51
CA TYR A 10 3.06 11.52 -2.02
C TYR A 10 3.86 11.28 -3.31
N HIS A 11 3.52 10.26 -4.11
CA HIS A 11 4.30 9.88 -5.29
C HIS A 11 4.55 11.04 -6.27
N LEU A 12 3.57 11.92 -6.52
CA LEU A 12 3.78 13.07 -7.40
C LEU A 12 4.85 14.03 -6.87
N HIS A 13 4.91 14.21 -5.55
CA HIS A 13 5.94 15.05 -4.92
C HIS A 13 7.33 14.41 -5.04
N PHE A 14 7.44 13.12 -4.78
CA PHE A 14 8.68 12.37 -4.94
C PHE A 14 9.17 12.36 -6.40
N GLN A 15 8.31 12.00 -7.33
CA GLN A 15 8.63 11.92 -8.77
C GLN A 15 9.08 13.26 -9.38
N ASN A 16 8.66 14.37 -8.81
CA ASN A 16 8.92 15.72 -9.37
C ASN A 16 9.83 16.57 -8.48
N GLY A 17 10.55 15.96 -7.53
CA GLY A 17 11.58 16.63 -6.71
C GLY A 17 11.02 17.59 -5.66
N GLY A 18 9.72 17.52 -5.37
CA GLY A 18 9.07 18.34 -4.34
C GLY A 18 9.19 17.75 -2.92
N MET A 19 9.73 16.54 -2.78
CA MET A 19 9.88 15.84 -1.50
C MET A 19 10.99 14.79 -1.58
N ASP A 20 11.83 14.70 -0.55
CA ASP A 20 12.72 13.57 -0.31
C ASP A 20 12.24 12.74 0.90
N ILE A 21 12.97 11.67 1.24
CA ILE A 21 12.59 10.79 2.35
C ILE A 21 12.60 11.52 3.70
N PHE A 22 13.48 12.48 3.91
CA PHE A 22 13.55 13.27 5.14
C PHE A 22 12.38 14.27 5.23
N ASP A 23 11.97 14.87 4.10
CA ASP A 23 10.76 15.71 4.02
C ASP A 23 9.51 14.90 4.33
N PHE A 24 9.42 13.67 3.80
CA PHE A 24 8.30 12.77 4.06
C PHE A 24 8.19 12.37 5.55
N ILE A 25 9.31 12.02 6.19
CA ILE A 25 9.35 11.70 7.62
C ILE A 25 8.84 12.89 8.45
N ARG A 26 9.33 14.11 8.16
CA ARG A 26 8.88 15.33 8.83
C ARG A 26 7.39 15.58 8.61
N ARG A 27 6.94 15.46 7.36
CA ARG A 27 5.52 15.62 7.00
C ARG A 27 4.62 14.63 7.74
N THR A 28 5.03 13.37 7.84
CA THR A 28 4.30 12.35 8.59
C THR A 28 4.15 12.72 10.07
N ALA A 29 5.22 13.20 10.68
CA ALA A 29 5.17 13.69 12.08
C ALA A 29 4.28 14.93 12.24
N GLU A 30 4.33 15.90 11.29
CA GLU A 30 3.46 17.08 11.28
C GLU A 30 1.97 16.73 11.17
N LEU A 31 1.62 15.65 10.48
CA LEU A 31 0.26 15.12 10.38
C LEU A 31 -0.22 14.43 11.67
N GLY A 32 0.66 14.27 12.67
CA GLY A 32 0.35 13.58 13.93
C GLY A 32 0.27 12.07 13.81
N LEU A 33 0.89 11.50 12.77
CA LEU A 33 0.95 10.07 12.52
C LEU A 33 2.13 9.43 13.26
N ASP A 34 2.10 8.10 13.39
CA ASP A 34 2.99 7.35 14.29
C ASP A 34 4.08 6.56 13.57
N GLY A 35 4.12 6.57 12.24
CA GLY A 35 5.10 5.79 11.49
C GLY A 35 5.13 6.04 10.00
N VAL A 36 6.18 5.52 9.35
CA VAL A 36 6.40 5.60 7.92
C VAL A 36 6.53 4.19 7.32
N GLN A 37 5.98 3.99 6.14
CA GLN A 37 6.27 2.86 5.29
C GLN A 37 6.92 3.39 4.01
N ILE A 38 8.15 2.91 3.71
CA ILE A 38 9.02 3.50 2.70
C ILE A 38 9.04 2.58 1.48
N ASN A 39 8.51 3.07 0.36
CA ASN A 39 8.49 2.39 -0.91
C ASN A 39 9.86 2.42 -1.57
N ILE A 40 10.42 1.24 -1.88
CA ILE A 40 11.69 1.07 -2.58
C ILE A 40 11.49 0.56 -4.02
N ILE A 41 10.35 0.87 -4.62
CA ILE A 41 10.00 0.48 -5.98
C ILE A 41 10.47 1.58 -6.95
N LYS A 42 11.06 1.14 -8.07
CA LYS A 42 11.46 2.06 -9.13
C LYS A 42 10.27 2.82 -9.70
N ASP A 43 10.40 4.14 -9.78
CA ASP A 43 9.46 5.00 -10.47
C ASP A 43 10.19 6.15 -11.19
N LYS A 44 9.41 7.02 -11.86
CA LYS A 44 9.94 8.18 -12.61
C LYS A 44 10.77 9.08 -11.68
N ASN A 45 12.00 9.35 -12.09
CA ASN A 45 12.97 10.20 -11.40
C ASN A 45 13.39 9.73 -9.99
N LEU A 46 13.03 8.52 -9.59
CA LEU A 46 13.48 7.91 -8.34
C LEU A 46 14.67 6.99 -8.56
N ASP A 47 15.32 6.59 -7.46
CA ASP A 47 16.40 5.61 -7.53
C ASP A 47 15.88 4.28 -8.14
N PRO A 48 16.61 3.67 -9.08
CA PRO A 48 16.13 2.49 -9.80
C PRO A 48 16.04 1.22 -8.96
N GLU A 49 16.74 1.15 -7.81
CA GLU A 49 16.73 0.00 -6.90
C GLU A 49 16.07 0.31 -5.54
N TRP A 50 16.13 1.58 -5.10
CA TRP A 50 15.75 2.00 -3.75
C TRP A 50 14.61 3.03 -3.70
N GLY A 51 13.99 3.33 -4.85
CA GLY A 51 12.77 4.14 -4.92
C GLY A 51 12.83 5.43 -4.12
N THR A 52 11.84 5.66 -3.25
CA THR A 52 11.75 6.85 -2.39
C THR A 52 12.77 6.87 -1.25
N LEU A 53 13.34 5.71 -0.88
CA LEU A 53 14.45 5.62 0.10
C LEU A 53 15.73 6.25 -0.44
N GLY A 54 15.99 6.13 -1.75
CA GLY A 54 17.06 6.79 -2.47
C GLY A 54 18.40 6.08 -2.44
N SER A 55 18.74 5.24 -1.45
CA SER A 55 20.03 4.52 -1.39
C SER A 55 20.02 3.42 -0.32
N ASP A 56 20.85 2.38 -0.52
CA ASP A 56 21.20 1.37 0.49
C ASP A 56 22.55 1.64 1.19
N ASP A 57 23.16 2.78 0.94
CA ASP A 57 24.38 3.17 1.64
C ASP A 57 24.16 3.18 3.17
N PRO A 58 25.00 2.46 3.96
CA PRO A 58 24.78 2.35 5.40
C PRO A 58 24.73 3.70 6.14
N GLU A 59 25.50 4.70 5.70
CA GLU A 59 25.48 6.03 6.32
C GLU A 59 24.15 6.75 6.02
N HIS A 60 23.61 6.57 4.80
CA HIS A 60 22.31 7.09 4.44
C HIS A 60 21.19 6.43 5.26
N LEU A 61 21.19 5.09 5.33
CA LEU A 61 20.20 4.33 6.11
C LEU A 61 20.20 4.71 7.60
N ILE A 62 21.39 4.93 8.19
CA ILE A 62 21.51 5.39 9.57
C ILE A 62 20.90 6.79 9.73
N LYS A 63 21.15 7.72 8.81
CA LYS A 63 20.55 9.08 8.85
C LYS A 63 19.01 9.03 8.76
N VAL A 64 18.49 8.18 7.87
CA VAL A 64 17.02 7.99 7.75
C VAL A 64 16.46 7.44 9.07
N ARG A 65 17.10 6.43 9.65
CA ARG A 65 16.72 5.87 10.95
C ARG A 65 16.75 6.94 12.05
N GLU A 66 17.82 7.73 12.14
CA GLU A 66 17.95 8.80 13.15
C GLU A 66 16.81 9.83 13.01
N GLU A 67 16.43 10.20 11.78
CA GLU A 67 15.32 11.11 11.56
C GLU A 67 13.97 10.48 11.96
N VAL A 68 13.73 9.19 11.67
CA VAL A 68 12.55 8.44 12.14
C VAL A 68 12.50 8.40 13.68
N GLU A 69 13.62 8.04 14.33
CA GLU A 69 13.73 7.95 15.79
C GLU A 69 13.53 9.30 16.47
N LYS A 70 14.01 10.39 15.89
CA LYS A 70 13.85 11.76 16.37
C LYS A 70 12.38 12.16 16.58
N TYR A 71 11.50 11.67 15.71
CA TYR A 71 10.04 11.92 15.84
C TYR A 71 9.30 10.77 16.54
N GLY A 72 10.00 9.74 16.99
CA GLY A 72 9.38 8.59 17.67
C GLY A 72 8.50 7.73 16.76
N LEU A 73 8.74 7.78 15.44
CA LEU A 73 7.99 7.04 14.45
C LEU A 73 8.48 5.59 14.36
N TYR A 74 7.61 4.66 13.97
CA TYR A 74 8.05 3.35 13.49
C TYR A 74 8.39 3.41 12.00
N VAL A 75 9.13 2.42 11.50
CA VAL A 75 9.44 2.28 10.07
C VAL A 75 9.13 0.88 9.56
N GLU A 76 8.57 0.81 8.37
CA GLU A 76 8.40 -0.39 7.55
C GLU A 76 9.00 -0.15 6.15
N ILE A 77 9.35 -1.22 5.46
CA ILE A 77 9.78 -1.18 4.06
C ILE A 77 8.65 -1.71 3.18
N ASP A 78 8.45 -1.05 2.06
CA ASP A 78 7.56 -1.47 1.00
C ASP A 78 8.39 -1.88 -0.23
N ALA A 79 8.39 -3.19 -0.53
CA ALA A 79 9.17 -3.81 -1.58
C ALA A 79 8.29 -4.48 -2.65
N ARG A 80 8.93 -5.07 -3.65
CA ARG A 80 8.28 -5.75 -4.77
C ARG A 80 8.96 -7.06 -5.12
N GLY A 81 8.14 -8.10 -5.39
CA GLY A 81 8.58 -9.43 -5.83
C GLY A 81 9.09 -10.29 -4.68
N THR A 82 9.63 -11.46 -5.01
CA THR A 82 10.11 -12.43 -4.01
C THR A 82 11.55 -12.92 -4.28
N GLU A 83 12.25 -12.37 -5.28
CA GLU A 83 13.58 -12.85 -5.70
C GLU A 83 14.58 -12.83 -4.53
N PRO A 84 15.17 -13.99 -4.14
CA PRO A 84 15.97 -14.09 -2.91
C PRO A 84 17.21 -13.20 -2.90
N LYS A 85 17.87 -13.04 -4.05
CA LYS A 85 19.09 -12.24 -4.15
C LYS A 85 18.82 -10.76 -3.83
N LYS A 86 17.73 -10.22 -4.35
CA LYS A 86 17.28 -8.85 -4.08
C LYS A 86 16.81 -8.73 -2.64
N PHE A 87 15.99 -9.69 -2.18
CA PHE A 87 15.41 -9.66 -0.84
C PHE A 87 16.43 -9.73 0.29
N LYS A 88 17.56 -10.45 0.11
CA LYS A 88 18.64 -10.46 1.11
C LYS A 88 19.20 -9.06 1.37
N LYS A 89 19.39 -8.25 0.31
CA LYS A 89 19.80 -6.84 0.45
C LYS A 89 18.73 -5.99 1.16
N ILE A 90 17.46 -6.18 0.79
CA ILE A 90 16.35 -5.46 1.40
C ILE A 90 16.24 -5.76 2.90
N ILE A 91 16.39 -7.03 3.30
CA ILE A 91 16.35 -7.43 4.71
C ILE A 91 17.52 -6.82 5.50
N GLU A 92 18.72 -6.72 4.90
CA GLU A 92 19.87 -6.06 5.51
C GLU A 92 19.65 -4.54 5.68
N ALA A 93 19.12 -3.87 4.65
CA ALA A 93 18.74 -2.46 4.73
C ALA A 93 17.64 -2.22 5.79
N ALA A 94 16.60 -3.05 5.80
CA ALA A 94 15.53 -3.00 6.80
C ALA A 94 16.08 -3.14 8.23
N HIS A 95 17.03 -4.04 8.43
CA HIS A 95 17.69 -4.20 9.74
C HIS A 95 18.47 -2.93 10.16
N ILE A 96 19.19 -2.27 9.25
CA ILE A 96 19.90 -1.03 9.54
C ILE A 96 18.92 0.10 9.86
N LEU A 97 17.83 0.20 9.08
CA LEU A 97 16.76 1.18 9.31
C LEU A 97 15.98 0.96 10.61
N GLY A 98 16.05 -0.26 11.18
CA GLY A 98 15.25 -0.64 12.35
C GLY A 98 13.81 -1.04 12.01
N ALA A 99 13.52 -1.37 10.74
CA ALA A 99 12.23 -1.90 10.32
C ALA A 99 12.03 -3.33 10.83
N ASP A 100 10.83 -3.63 11.29
CA ASP A 100 10.44 -4.97 11.78
C ASP A 100 9.44 -5.69 10.87
N ILE A 101 8.91 -4.98 9.85
CA ILE A 101 8.07 -5.52 8.79
C ILE A 101 8.60 -5.06 7.43
N ILE A 102 8.63 -5.99 6.48
CA ILE A 102 8.80 -5.72 5.05
C ILE A 102 7.50 -6.15 4.36
N ARG A 103 6.82 -5.23 3.70
CA ARG A 103 5.74 -5.52 2.77
C ARG A 103 6.32 -5.89 1.42
N THR A 104 5.68 -6.79 0.71
CA THR A 104 5.93 -7.08 -0.69
C THR A 104 4.67 -7.60 -1.37
N TYR A 105 4.69 -7.70 -2.69
CA TYR A 105 3.68 -8.41 -3.48
C TYR A 105 4.32 -9.30 -4.53
N VAL A 106 3.58 -10.31 -4.97
CA VAL A 106 4.13 -11.39 -5.81
C VAL A 106 4.18 -10.99 -7.27
N SER A 107 3.15 -10.34 -7.78
CA SER A 107 3.00 -9.96 -9.20
C SER A 107 4.08 -8.95 -9.62
N CYS A 108 5.15 -9.41 -10.28
CA CYS A 108 6.32 -8.59 -10.58
C CYS A 108 6.53 -8.35 -12.08
N GLY A 109 5.45 -8.42 -12.86
CA GLY A 109 5.44 -8.18 -14.30
C GLY A 109 5.68 -9.43 -15.16
N GLY A 110 5.70 -10.63 -14.52
CA GLY A 110 5.69 -11.94 -15.18
C GLY A 110 4.28 -12.52 -15.30
N ILE A 111 4.21 -13.84 -15.46
CA ILE A 111 2.97 -14.59 -15.43
C ILE A 111 2.61 -14.86 -13.98
N LEU A 112 1.46 -14.38 -13.52
CA LEU A 112 1.03 -14.45 -12.12
C LEU A 112 1.10 -15.86 -11.54
N GLU A 113 0.59 -16.86 -12.27
CA GLU A 113 0.57 -18.26 -11.82
C GLU A 113 1.98 -18.82 -11.60
N GLU A 114 2.94 -18.43 -12.44
CA GLU A 114 4.35 -18.84 -12.30
C GLU A 114 5.00 -18.15 -11.10
N GLU A 115 4.75 -16.85 -10.92
CA GLU A 115 5.26 -16.07 -9.78
C GLU A 115 4.67 -16.59 -8.47
N MET A 116 3.37 -16.84 -8.38
CA MET A 116 2.70 -17.42 -7.22
C MET A 116 3.21 -18.85 -6.91
N ALA A 117 3.50 -19.65 -7.93
CA ALA A 117 4.05 -20.99 -7.75
C ALA A 117 5.50 -20.98 -7.23
N ARG A 118 6.30 -19.99 -7.63
CA ARG A 118 7.71 -19.83 -7.25
C ARG A 118 7.86 -19.21 -5.85
N ALA A 119 7.01 -18.28 -5.47
CA ALA A 119 7.12 -17.47 -4.25
C ALA A 119 7.39 -18.29 -2.97
N PRO A 120 6.75 -19.46 -2.69
CA PRO A 120 7.06 -20.25 -1.51
C PRO A 120 8.52 -20.67 -1.42
N LYS A 121 9.14 -21.08 -2.53
CA LYS A 121 10.54 -21.47 -2.59
C LYS A 121 11.48 -20.29 -2.40
N ASP A 122 11.19 -19.17 -3.05
CA ASP A 122 11.96 -17.94 -2.91
C ASP A 122 11.96 -17.46 -1.45
N ILE A 123 10.79 -17.51 -0.80
CA ILE A 123 10.64 -17.10 0.59
C ILE A 123 11.35 -18.08 1.55
N GLU A 124 11.30 -19.39 1.30
CA GLU A 124 12.03 -20.38 2.09
C GLU A 124 13.53 -20.05 2.17
N GLU A 125 14.13 -19.57 1.07
CA GLU A 125 15.55 -19.21 1.00
C GLU A 125 15.91 -17.99 1.87
N ILE A 126 14.99 -17.06 2.09
CA ILE A 126 15.21 -15.84 2.88
C ILE A 126 14.73 -15.95 4.33
N LEU A 127 13.94 -16.98 4.69
CA LEU A 127 13.42 -17.18 6.05
C LEU A 127 14.52 -17.18 7.14
N PRO A 128 15.70 -17.79 6.95
CA PRO A 128 16.75 -17.75 7.96
C PRO A 128 17.20 -16.33 8.29
N LEU A 129 17.23 -15.43 7.28
CA LEU A 129 17.66 -14.05 7.46
C LEU A 129 16.58 -13.21 8.14
N LEU A 130 15.32 -13.40 7.75
CA LEU A 130 14.16 -12.79 8.42
C LEU A 130 14.14 -13.14 9.91
N LYS A 131 14.32 -14.44 10.25
CA LYS A 131 14.40 -14.91 11.64
C LYS A 131 15.58 -14.30 12.39
N LYS A 132 16.77 -14.25 11.77
CA LYS A 132 17.98 -13.69 12.35
C LYS A 132 17.78 -12.24 12.80
N TYR A 133 17.16 -11.43 11.95
CA TYR A 133 16.94 -10.00 12.21
C TYR A 133 15.58 -9.69 12.86
N ARG A 134 14.74 -10.70 13.09
CA ARG A 134 13.39 -10.57 13.66
C ARG A 134 12.48 -9.67 12.84
N ILE A 135 12.58 -9.78 11.52
CA ILE A 135 11.77 -9.04 10.56
C ILE A 135 10.66 -9.96 10.03
N LYS A 136 9.43 -9.50 9.99
CA LYS A 136 8.31 -10.19 9.37
C LYS A 136 8.19 -9.81 7.90
N LEU A 137 7.79 -10.76 7.06
CA LEU A 137 7.43 -10.52 5.67
C LEU A 137 5.92 -10.52 5.56
N ALA A 138 5.36 -9.46 5.02
CA ALA A 138 3.92 -9.31 4.75
C ALA A 138 3.68 -9.26 3.24
N ILE A 139 2.95 -10.23 2.70
CA ILE A 139 2.65 -10.32 1.26
C ILE A 139 1.28 -9.71 1.03
N GLU A 140 1.18 -8.76 0.11
CA GLU A 140 -0.04 -8.03 -0.17
C GLU A 140 -0.92 -8.71 -1.22
N ASN A 141 -2.23 -8.59 -1.06
CA ASN A 141 -3.23 -8.80 -2.10
C ASN A 141 -3.19 -7.58 -3.05
N HIS A 142 -2.34 -7.66 -4.10
CA HIS A 142 -2.00 -6.52 -4.95
C HIS A 142 -2.63 -6.63 -6.34
N GLU A 143 -3.85 -6.12 -6.50
CA GLU A 143 -4.60 -5.97 -7.76
C GLU A 143 -4.97 -7.27 -8.52
N TYR A 144 -4.14 -8.30 -8.50
CA TYR A 144 -4.26 -9.49 -9.35
C TYR A 144 -4.76 -10.72 -8.62
N GLU A 145 -4.52 -10.79 -7.32
CA GLU A 145 -4.82 -11.95 -6.48
C GLU A 145 -6.12 -11.73 -5.71
N THR A 146 -6.95 -12.78 -5.65
CA THR A 146 -8.09 -12.82 -4.71
C THR A 146 -7.62 -13.14 -3.29
N ALA A 147 -8.44 -12.84 -2.30
CA ALA A 147 -8.15 -13.18 -0.91
C ALA A 147 -7.92 -14.68 -0.71
N GLU A 148 -8.68 -15.54 -1.42
CA GLU A 148 -8.51 -16.98 -1.37
C GLU A 148 -7.16 -17.42 -1.92
N GLU A 149 -6.71 -16.89 -3.06
CA GLU A 149 -5.39 -17.18 -3.64
C GLU A 149 -4.26 -16.77 -2.68
N MET A 150 -4.39 -15.62 -2.02
CA MET A 150 -3.45 -15.17 -1.00
C MET A 150 -3.41 -16.07 0.23
N ILE A 151 -4.56 -16.50 0.73
CA ILE A 151 -4.65 -17.43 1.87
C ILE A 151 -3.99 -18.77 1.52
N GLU A 152 -4.22 -19.28 0.30
CA GLU A 152 -3.54 -20.51 -0.17
C GLU A 152 -2.03 -20.36 -0.22
N LEU A 153 -1.53 -19.21 -0.69
CA LEU A 153 -0.10 -18.90 -0.71
C LEU A 153 0.49 -18.91 0.71
N ILE A 154 -0.13 -18.21 1.66
CA ILE A 154 0.34 -18.17 3.06
C ILE A 154 0.32 -19.56 3.69
N LYS A 155 -0.70 -20.37 3.43
CA LYS A 155 -0.77 -21.75 3.93
C LYS A 155 0.32 -22.65 3.33
N LYS A 156 0.69 -22.46 2.07
CA LYS A 156 1.82 -23.19 1.44
C LYS A 156 3.16 -22.80 2.07
N ILE A 157 3.39 -21.52 2.35
CA ILE A 157 4.62 -21.03 3.00
C ILE A 157 4.70 -21.52 4.46
N ASN A 158 3.58 -21.54 5.15
CA ASN A 158 3.41 -22.09 6.51
C ASN A 158 4.51 -21.64 7.49
N SER A 159 4.72 -20.35 7.62
CA SER A 159 5.72 -19.76 8.50
C SER A 159 5.14 -18.65 9.38
N PRO A 160 5.41 -18.61 10.70
CA PRO A 160 4.97 -17.52 11.56
C PRO A 160 5.68 -16.18 11.28
N TRP A 161 6.66 -16.18 10.38
CA TRP A 161 7.39 -14.98 9.94
C TRP A 161 6.84 -14.39 8.66
N VAL A 162 5.83 -15.02 8.05
CA VAL A 162 5.22 -14.60 6.81
C VAL A 162 3.70 -14.50 7.00
N GLY A 163 3.15 -13.35 6.64
CA GLY A 163 1.73 -13.06 6.75
C GLY A 163 1.27 -12.17 5.61
N ILE A 164 0.16 -11.49 5.80
CA ILE A 164 -0.49 -10.65 4.81
C ILE A 164 -0.27 -9.17 5.13
N THR A 165 0.00 -8.37 4.11
CA THR A 165 -0.40 -6.96 4.08
C THR A 165 -1.84 -6.93 3.58
N CYS A 166 -2.77 -6.62 4.45
CA CYS A 166 -4.17 -6.50 4.05
C CYS A 166 -4.40 -5.14 3.38
N ASP A 167 -4.45 -5.14 2.06
CA ASP A 167 -4.93 -4.01 1.30
C ASP A 167 -6.44 -4.07 1.22
N ILE A 168 -7.12 -3.04 1.73
CA ILE A 168 -8.58 -3.05 1.82
C ILE A 168 -9.28 -2.69 0.50
N GLY A 169 -8.55 -2.12 -0.47
CA GLY A 169 -9.12 -1.63 -1.73
C GLY A 169 -8.75 -2.44 -2.97
N ASN A 170 -7.56 -3.08 -2.99
CA ASN A 170 -7.07 -3.77 -4.18
C ASN A 170 -7.95 -4.94 -4.64
N GLY A 171 -8.69 -5.59 -3.73
CA GLY A 171 -9.66 -6.62 -4.07
C GLY A 171 -10.72 -6.17 -5.08
N MET A 172 -11.00 -4.86 -5.17
CA MET A 172 -11.95 -4.34 -6.17
C MET A 172 -11.50 -4.60 -7.61
N MET A 173 -10.16 -4.61 -7.90
CA MET A 173 -9.65 -4.89 -9.24
C MET A 173 -9.91 -6.35 -9.69
N VAL A 174 -10.15 -7.25 -8.75
CA VAL A 174 -10.50 -8.65 -9.01
C VAL A 174 -11.96 -8.98 -8.66
N TRP A 175 -12.82 -7.95 -8.53
CA TRP A 175 -14.25 -8.06 -8.25
C TRP A 175 -14.57 -8.62 -6.86
N GLU A 176 -13.74 -8.38 -5.87
CA GLU A 176 -14.03 -8.68 -4.47
C GLU A 176 -14.71 -7.49 -3.76
N GLU A 177 -15.58 -7.80 -2.84
CA GLU A 177 -16.18 -6.83 -1.92
C GLU A 177 -15.18 -6.54 -0.78
N PRO A 178 -14.78 -5.26 -0.54
CA PRO A 178 -13.73 -4.91 0.42
C PRO A 178 -13.92 -5.47 1.84
N ILE A 179 -15.14 -5.39 2.39
CA ILE A 179 -15.42 -5.94 3.73
C ILE A 179 -15.19 -7.45 3.78
N ASP A 180 -15.58 -8.18 2.73
CA ASP A 180 -15.39 -9.62 2.67
C ASP A 180 -13.90 -9.98 2.52
N THR A 181 -13.16 -9.21 1.71
CA THR A 181 -11.70 -9.34 1.59
C THR A 181 -11.02 -9.14 2.94
N VAL A 182 -11.34 -8.05 3.65
CA VAL A 182 -10.75 -7.74 4.96
C VAL A 182 -11.05 -8.85 5.97
N LYS A 183 -12.30 -9.32 6.06
CA LYS A 183 -12.69 -10.43 6.96
C LYS A 183 -11.90 -11.71 6.70
N LYS A 184 -11.71 -12.07 5.42
CA LYS A 184 -10.95 -13.27 5.05
C LYS A 184 -9.46 -13.14 5.39
N LEU A 185 -8.86 -11.98 5.15
CA LEU A 185 -7.43 -11.75 5.33
C LEU A 185 -7.05 -11.44 6.79
N ALA A 186 -7.96 -10.91 7.59
CA ALA A 186 -7.72 -10.49 8.98
C ALA A 186 -6.91 -11.50 9.83
N PRO A 187 -7.20 -12.83 9.81
CA PRO A 187 -6.46 -13.81 10.62
C PRO A 187 -4.97 -13.96 10.24
N TYR A 188 -4.57 -13.49 9.06
CA TYR A 188 -3.22 -13.63 8.52
C TYR A 188 -2.46 -12.29 8.46
N THR A 189 -3.11 -11.19 8.85
CA THR A 189 -2.64 -9.83 8.63
C THR A 189 -1.54 -9.42 9.62
N PHE A 190 -0.42 -8.91 9.07
CA PHE A 190 0.71 -8.35 9.83
C PHE A 190 0.80 -6.82 9.74
N THR A 191 0.38 -6.26 8.61
CA THR A 191 0.30 -4.82 8.35
C THR A 191 -0.78 -4.55 7.30
N THR A 192 -1.01 -3.31 6.96
CA THR A 192 -2.11 -2.93 6.05
C THR A 192 -1.66 -1.89 5.04
N HIS A 193 -2.38 -1.84 3.90
CA HIS A 193 -2.56 -0.67 3.08
C HIS A 193 -4.02 -0.23 3.20
N PHE A 194 -4.23 0.86 3.92
CA PHE A 194 -5.56 1.40 4.15
C PHE A 194 -5.82 2.56 3.20
N LYS A 195 -6.77 2.37 2.30
CA LYS A 195 -7.10 3.27 1.19
C LYS A 195 -8.60 3.35 0.96
N ASP A 196 -9.02 4.20 0.05
CA ASP A 196 -10.41 4.27 -0.40
C ASP A 196 -10.47 4.43 -1.92
N HIS A 197 -11.49 3.87 -2.52
CA HIS A 197 -11.64 3.82 -3.96
C HIS A 197 -13.04 4.23 -4.41
N VAL A 198 -13.10 4.78 -5.63
CA VAL A 198 -14.32 4.94 -6.42
C VAL A 198 -14.15 4.22 -7.76
N ILE A 199 -15.24 3.88 -8.43
CA ILE A 199 -15.20 3.48 -9.82
C ILE A 199 -15.48 4.71 -10.67
N VAL A 200 -14.59 4.99 -11.62
CA VAL A 200 -14.76 6.09 -12.58
C VAL A 200 -14.87 5.55 -13.99
N LYS A 201 -15.56 6.30 -14.85
CA LYS A 201 -15.66 6.01 -16.27
C LYS A 201 -14.68 6.90 -17.03
N GLU A 202 -13.80 6.28 -17.84
CA GLU A 202 -12.87 7.02 -18.71
C GLU A 202 -13.43 7.19 -20.11
N ASP A 203 -13.91 6.08 -20.72
CA ASP A 203 -14.58 6.04 -22.01
C ASP A 203 -15.84 5.17 -21.95
N GLU A 204 -16.54 4.93 -23.07
CA GLU A 204 -17.84 4.23 -23.05
C GLU A 204 -17.84 2.87 -22.36
N GLU A 205 -16.75 2.10 -22.51
CA GLU A 205 -16.59 0.76 -21.94
C GLU A 205 -15.38 0.66 -21.00
N ASP A 206 -14.61 1.73 -20.79
CA ASP A 206 -13.44 1.74 -19.90
C ASP A 206 -13.81 2.27 -18.51
N PHE A 207 -13.90 1.36 -17.56
CA PHE A 207 -14.12 1.65 -16.14
C PHE A 207 -12.85 1.35 -15.35
N ARG A 208 -12.50 2.27 -14.46
CA ARG A 208 -11.29 2.18 -13.64
C ARG A 208 -11.60 2.27 -12.17
N VAL A 209 -10.88 1.53 -11.38
CA VAL A 209 -10.79 1.75 -9.92
C VAL A 209 -9.86 2.94 -9.71
N CYS A 210 -10.33 3.97 -9.02
CA CYS A 210 -9.60 5.21 -8.79
C CYS A 210 -9.45 5.45 -7.29
N GLY A 211 -8.21 5.69 -6.85
CA GLY A 211 -7.92 6.11 -5.48
C GLY A 211 -8.52 7.49 -5.18
N ILE A 212 -8.90 7.69 -3.93
CA ILE A 212 -9.45 8.97 -3.43
C ILE A 212 -9.11 9.12 -1.95
N ALA A 213 -9.33 10.29 -1.35
CA ALA A 213 -9.17 10.45 0.09
C ALA A 213 -10.00 9.43 0.88
N ILE A 214 -9.41 8.86 1.92
CA ILE A 214 -10.09 7.89 2.77
C ILE A 214 -11.31 8.53 3.44
N GLY A 215 -12.46 7.88 3.27
CA GLY A 215 -13.77 8.34 3.73
C GLY A 215 -14.59 9.10 2.70
N ASP A 216 -14.06 9.35 1.49
CA ASP A 216 -14.79 9.97 0.39
C ASP A 216 -15.20 8.97 -0.70
N GLY A 217 -14.66 7.75 -0.64
CA GLY A 217 -14.88 6.73 -1.65
C GLY A 217 -16.11 5.86 -1.41
N ASN A 218 -16.08 4.73 -2.06
CA ASN A 218 -17.19 3.77 -2.03
C ASN A 218 -17.03 2.69 -0.97
N ILE A 219 -15.82 2.52 -0.42
CA ILE A 219 -15.50 1.50 0.57
C ILE A 219 -16.08 1.92 1.93
N ASP A 220 -16.73 1.00 2.63
CA ASP A 220 -17.08 1.21 4.04
C ASP A 220 -15.82 1.09 4.90
N THR A 221 -15.02 2.17 4.87
CA THR A 221 -13.74 2.26 5.58
C THR A 221 -13.90 2.26 7.10
N ASP A 222 -15.06 2.69 7.61
CA ASP A 222 -15.38 2.62 9.05
C ASP A 222 -15.51 1.15 9.51
N GLU A 223 -16.26 0.32 8.80
CA GLU A 223 -16.41 -1.10 9.12
C GLU A 223 -15.09 -1.87 8.86
N CYS A 224 -14.36 -1.57 7.79
CA CYS A 224 -13.03 -2.17 7.55
C CYS A 224 -12.06 -1.89 8.71
N PHE A 225 -12.00 -0.64 9.18
CA PHE A 225 -11.15 -0.28 10.32
C PHE A 225 -11.55 -1.02 11.59
N LYS A 226 -12.85 -1.10 11.87
CA LYS A 226 -13.39 -1.82 13.02
C LYS A 226 -13.01 -3.31 12.99
N ILE A 227 -13.17 -3.99 11.86
CA ILE A 227 -12.76 -5.40 11.70
C ILE A 227 -11.26 -5.56 11.98
N LEU A 228 -10.42 -4.70 11.42
CA LEU A 228 -8.97 -4.76 11.65
C LEU A 228 -8.61 -4.57 13.12
N VAL A 229 -9.34 -3.74 13.87
CA VAL A 229 -9.11 -3.55 15.31
C VAL A 229 -9.63 -4.73 16.13
N GLU A 230 -10.82 -5.25 15.82
CA GLU A 230 -11.50 -6.27 16.64
C GLU A 230 -11.03 -7.70 16.32
N ASP A 231 -10.75 -8.01 15.06
CA ASP A 231 -10.49 -9.37 14.59
C ASP A 231 -9.00 -9.67 14.32
N THR A 232 -8.10 -8.73 14.62
CA THR A 232 -6.65 -8.92 14.44
C THR A 232 -5.86 -8.61 15.70
N THR A 233 -4.54 -8.90 15.65
CA THR A 233 -3.58 -8.48 16.68
C THR A 233 -2.74 -7.29 16.23
N LEU A 234 -3.19 -6.55 15.21
CA LEU A 234 -2.47 -5.41 14.68
C LEU A 234 -2.21 -4.35 15.73
N GLN A 235 -1.02 -3.79 15.69
CA GLN A 235 -0.64 -2.65 16.54
C GLN A 235 -0.59 -1.35 15.74
N ARG A 236 -0.63 -1.44 14.40
CA ARG A 236 -0.53 -0.32 13.48
C ARG A 236 -1.28 -0.57 12.18
N ILE A 237 -1.73 0.51 11.55
CA ILE A 237 -2.39 0.56 10.24
C ILE A 237 -1.67 1.63 9.42
N ASN A 238 -1.26 1.31 8.17
CA ASN A 238 -0.64 2.27 7.28
C ASN A 238 -1.66 2.83 6.29
N ILE A 239 -1.72 4.13 6.20
CA ILE A 239 -2.43 4.86 5.15
C ILE A 239 -1.63 4.72 3.86
N GLU A 240 -2.28 4.28 2.80
CA GLU A 240 -1.79 4.40 1.43
C GLU A 240 -2.86 5.15 0.63
N MET A 241 -2.78 6.48 0.67
CA MET A 241 -3.70 7.33 -0.08
C MET A 241 -3.23 7.37 -1.54
N CYS A 242 -3.81 6.51 -2.37
CA CYS A 242 -3.37 6.26 -3.74
C CYS A 242 -3.87 7.29 -4.78
N HIS A 243 -4.47 8.40 -4.38
CA HIS A 243 -4.86 9.39 -5.38
C HIS A 243 -3.68 10.30 -5.73
N PRO A 244 -3.43 10.51 -7.01
CA PRO A 244 -4.26 10.17 -8.16
C PRO A 244 -3.83 8.90 -8.91
N TYR A 245 -4.09 7.72 -8.36
CA TYR A 245 -3.83 6.43 -9.02
C TYR A 245 -5.11 5.85 -9.63
N THR A 246 -5.01 5.20 -10.77
CA THR A 246 -6.11 4.44 -11.36
C THR A 246 -5.65 3.10 -11.93
N ALA A 247 -6.45 2.06 -11.74
CA ALA A 247 -6.22 0.75 -12.30
C ALA A 247 -7.45 0.22 -13.06
N THR A 248 -7.19 -0.61 -14.08
CA THR A 248 -8.23 -1.40 -14.74
C THR A 248 -8.54 -2.66 -13.94
N PHE A 249 -9.68 -3.28 -14.19
CA PHE A 249 -9.98 -4.60 -13.65
C PHE A 249 -8.99 -5.65 -14.20
N LYS A 250 -8.54 -6.54 -13.35
CA LYS A 250 -7.48 -7.53 -13.66
C LYS A 250 -8.00 -8.94 -13.89
N LYS A 251 -9.24 -9.21 -13.48
CA LYS A 251 -9.92 -10.49 -13.69
C LYS A 251 -11.29 -10.27 -14.32
N GLU A 252 -11.87 -11.33 -14.86
CA GLU A 252 -13.24 -11.32 -15.36
C GLU A 252 -14.23 -11.01 -14.24
N LYS A 253 -15.31 -10.33 -14.62
CA LYS A 253 -16.42 -9.98 -13.73
C LYS A 253 -16.92 -11.21 -12.99
N GLY A 254 -17.03 -11.11 -11.67
CA GLY A 254 -17.47 -12.21 -10.81
C GLY A 254 -16.34 -13.10 -10.27
N ALA A 255 -15.09 -12.90 -10.68
CA ALA A 255 -13.95 -13.70 -10.19
C ALA A 255 -13.82 -13.64 -8.65
N GLY A 256 -14.03 -12.46 -8.06
CA GLY A 256 -14.04 -12.25 -6.62
C GLY A 256 -15.43 -12.27 -5.98
N GLY A 257 -16.47 -12.66 -6.72
CA GLY A 257 -17.84 -12.78 -6.21
C GLY A 257 -18.78 -11.63 -6.55
N VAL A 258 -18.28 -10.50 -7.07
CA VAL A 258 -19.11 -9.36 -7.50
C VAL A 258 -19.38 -9.43 -9.00
N PHE A 259 -20.66 -9.46 -9.37
CA PHE A 259 -21.13 -9.61 -10.76
C PHE A 259 -21.73 -8.35 -11.37
N GLU A 260 -21.92 -7.29 -10.59
CA GLU A 260 -22.61 -6.09 -11.05
C GLU A 260 -21.76 -4.84 -10.86
N LEU A 261 -21.57 -4.09 -11.95
CA LEU A 261 -21.04 -2.73 -11.93
C LEU A 261 -22.20 -1.73 -11.73
N GLY A 262 -21.93 -0.59 -11.10
CA GLY A 262 -22.91 0.49 -10.88
C GLY A 262 -23.71 0.37 -9.59
N LYS A 263 -23.39 -0.60 -8.70
CA LYS A 263 -24.06 -0.80 -7.41
C LYS A 263 -23.08 -0.99 -6.26
N GLY A 264 -23.52 -0.67 -5.05
CA GLY A 264 -22.73 -0.84 -3.82
C GLY A 264 -21.38 -0.14 -3.91
N VAL A 265 -20.32 -0.81 -3.52
CA VAL A 265 -18.93 -0.30 -3.62
C VAL A 265 -18.46 -0.14 -5.07
N PHE A 266 -19.14 -0.80 -6.02
CA PHE A 266 -18.87 -0.69 -7.46
C PHE A 266 -19.74 0.35 -8.16
N LYS A 267 -20.41 1.26 -7.45
CA LYS A 267 -21.13 2.40 -8.05
C LYS A 267 -20.13 3.30 -8.79
N VAL A 268 -20.58 3.85 -9.94
CA VAL A 268 -19.75 4.71 -10.77
C VAL A 268 -19.92 6.15 -10.31
N GLU A 269 -18.78 6.81 -10.08
CA GLU A 269 -18.70 8.21 -9.65
C GLU A 269 -18.07 9.08 -10.74
N ASN A 270 -18.15 10.38 -10.57
CA ASN A 270 -17.42 11.30 -11.43
C ASN A 270 -15.92 11.24 -11.12
N PRO A 271 -15.06 11.41 -12.15
CA PRO A 271 -13.62 11.51 -11.93
C PRO A 271 -13.29 12.63 -10.93
N PRO A 272 -12.52 12.34 -9.85
CA PRO A 272 -12.36 13.26 -8.73
C PRO A 272 -11.26 14.33 -8.92
N ALA A 273 -10.45 14.23 -9.99
CA ALA A 273 -9.32 15.15 -10.17
C ALA A 273 -9.78 16.61 -10.36
N PRO A 274 -9.00 17.59 -9.90
CA PRO A 274 -9.33 19.00 -9.98
C PRO A 274 -9.09 19.60 -11.37
N VAL A 275 -8.64 18.81 -12.32
CA VAL A 275 -8.27 19.18 -13.69
C VAL A 275 -8.96 18.27 -14.70
N ASP A 276 -9.20 18.80 -15.90
CA ASP A 276 -9.88 18.08 -16.99
C ASP A 276 -8.85 17.24 -17.79
N ILE A 277 -8.50 16.10 -17.26
CA ILE A 277 -7.65 15.08 -17.90
C ILE A 277 -8.26 13.69 -17.68
N LYS A 278 -7.88 12.73 -18.52
CA LYS A 278 -8.37 11.35 -18.38
C LYS A 278 -7.87 10.70 -17.10
N PRO A 279 -8.67 9.84 -16.45
CA PRO A 279 -8.24 9.09 -15.27
C PRO A 279 -6.92 8.32 -15.46
N SER A 280 -6.66 7.76 -16.64
CA SER A 280 -5.38 7.09 -16.97
C SER A 280 -4.14 8.01 -16.94
N GLN A 281 -4.33 9.32 -16.94
CA GLN A 281 -3.26 10.32 -16.90
C GLN A 281 -2.98 10.85 -15.48
N TYR A 282 -3.76 10.45 -14.47
CA TYR A 282 -3.64 11.02 -13.12
C TYR A 282 -2.28 10.73 -12.48
N TYR A 283 -1.76 9.51 -12.65
CA TYR A 283 -0.48 9.10 -12.04
C TYR A 283 0.74 9.80 -12.67
N TYR A 284 0.66 10.14 -13.95
CA TYR A 284 1.66 10.92 -14.68
C TYR A 284 0.98 12.07 -15.42
N PRO A 285 0.56 13.11 -14.70
CA PRO A 285 -0.18 14.21 -15.30
C PRO A 285 0.68 15.03 -16.27
N PRO A 286 0.07 15.65 -17.29
CA PRO A 286 0.73 16.65 -18.11
C PRO A 286 1.33 17.77 -17.25
N GLU A 287 2.46 18.35 -17.72
CA GLU A 287 3.24 19.34 -16.96
C GLU A 287 2.38 20.55 -16.52
N GLU A 288 1.48 21.02 -17.40
CA GLU A 288 0.58 22.15 -17.13
C GLU A 288 -0.43 21.88 -16.01
N HIS A 289 -0.67 20.62 -15.64
CA HIS A 289 -1.59 20.21 -14.58
C HIS A 289 -0.89 19.73 -13.31
N LEU A 290 0.43 19.55 -13.35
CA LEU A 290 1.21 18.92 -12.29
C LEU A 290 1.07 19.64 -10.94
N GLU A 291 1.21 20.97 -10.93
CA GLU A 291 1.10 21.77 -9.70
C GLU A 291 -0.28 21.62 -9.03
N ALA A 292 -1.35 21.66 -9.84
CA ALA A 292 -2.71 21.47 -9.33
C ALA A 292 -2.91 20.06 -8.76
N MET A 293 -2.38 19.04 -9.42
CA MET A 293 -2.46 17.65 -8.98
C MET A 293 -1.64 17.39 -7.73
N MET A 294 -0.42 17.94 -7.61
CA MET A 294 0.41 17.84 -6.40
C MET A 294 -0.27 18.50 -5.19
N LYS A 295 -0.84 19.69 -5.39
CA LYS A 295 -1.61 20.37 -4.34
C LYS A 295 -2.81 19.54 -3.90
N TYR A 296 -3.55 18.98 -4.85
CA TYR A 296 -4.69 18.14 -4.56
C TYR A 296 -4.28 16.86 -3.81
N GLN A 297 -3.18 16.22 -4.21
CA GLN A 297 -2.63 15.08 -3.48
C GLN A 297 -2.33 15.41 -2.01
N ASP A 298 -1.68 16.57 -1.71
CA ASP A 298 -1.41 16.98 -0.33
C ASP A 298 -2.70 17.23 0.48
N GLU A 299 -3.72 17.83 -0.14
CA GLU A 299 -5.04 18.05 0.48
C GLU A 299 -5.72 16.71 0.83
N GLU A 300 -5.68 15.73 -0.09
CA GLU A 300 -6.25 14.41 0.08
C GLU A 300 -5.53 13.59 1.17
N VAL A 301 -4.18 13.66 1.24
CA VAL A 301 -3.40 13.04 2.31
C VAL A 301 -3.75 13.63 3.68
N ARG A 302 -3.83 14.96 3.80
CA ARG A 302 -4.22 15.63 5.05
C ARG A 302 -5.61 15.21 5.51
N LYS A 303 -6.55 15.11 4.58
CA LYS A 303 -7.93 14.69 4.85
C LYS A 303 -7.97 13.25 5.32
N SER A 304 -7.27 12.35 4.63
CA SER A 304 -7.14 10.93 4.97
C SER A 304 -6.52 10.74 6.36
N ALA A 305 -5.41 11.43 6.66
CA ALA A 305 -4.78 11.38 7.97
C ALA A 305 -5.74 11.81 9.10
N LYS A 306 -6.44 12.91 8.92
CA LYS A 306 -7.44 13.39 9.89
C LYS A 306 -8.57 12.37 10.10
N TYR A 307 -9.07 11.77 9.03
CA TYR A 307 -10.13 10.76 9.09
C TYR A 307 -9.65 9.50 9.85
N MET A 308 -8.46 8.99 9.53
CA MET A 308 -7.89 7.81 10.17
C MET A 308 -7.60 8.03 11.67
N LEU A 309 -7.13 9.22 12.06
CA LEU A 309 -6.97 9.58 13.46
C LEU A 309 -8.32 9.61 14.21
N ALA A 310 -9.38 10.07 13.56
CA ALA A 310 -10.74 10.04 14.13
C ALA A 310 -11.26 8.60 14.30
N LEU A 311 -11.00 7.70 13.32
CA LEU A 311 -11.33 6.28 13.46
C LEU A 311 -10.56 5.62 14.61
N ARG A 312 -9.25 5.92 14.74
CA ARG A 312 -8.45 5.45 15.87
C ARG A 312 -9.08 5.88 17.21
N ASP A 313 -9.44 7.15 17.33
CA ASP A 313 -10.04 7.68 18.56
C ASP A 313 -11.43 7.08 18.85
N LYS A 314 -12.16 6.65 17.81
CA LYS A 314 -13.46 5.97 17.93
C LYS A 314 -13.32 4.53 18.44
N TYR A 315 -12.37 3.76 17.90
CA TYR A 315 -12.29 2.31 18.11
C TYR A 315 -11.18 1.84 19.06
N CYS A 316 -10.19 2.67 19.38
CA CYS A 316 -9.00 2.27 20.15
C CYS A 316 -8.85 3.03 21.48
N ARG A 317 -9.96 3.20 22.19
CA ARG A 317 -9.98 3.85 23.54
C ARG A 317 -9.46 2.94 24.63
#